data_4c5c69a6268eb1129e02973c7d2ecac6
#
_entry.id   4c5c69a6268eb1129e02973c7d2ecac6
#
_cell.length_a   1.000
_cell.length_b   1.000
_cell.length_c   1.000
_cell.angle_alpha   90.00
_cell.angle_beta   90.00
_cell.angle_gamma   90.00
#
_symmetry.space_group_name_H-M   'P 1'
#
loop_
_entity.id
_entity.type
_entity.pdbx_description
1 polymer ?
#
loop_
_entity_poly.entity_id
_entity_poly.type
_entity_poly.pdbx_seq_one_letter_code
_entity_poly.pdbx_strand_id
1 'polypeptide(L)'
;MSYFDDVYCGLCKDILENGVQVHNRTGIDTIKIPSAHFHLDVSKEFPILTTKQLFIRQAVTEMLWIYQAQSNDVRWLQERNVHIWDKWEINEDGDWIDENTGNVLKHFDPSFAHTIGTAYGYIVKKYDLMNKLLNSLKNDKEDHRRVISLWQDSELDTAVLPSCVWSSEWDVTDGKLNIWVHQRSCDVPLGLPFNVTQYAVLLMMVAQVTGLKPGTIDWSIKDAHIYVNQVDGIKEQLNRYETKGSLPAPELWLNPDITDFYDFDPTKDVKLNGYEHMGKISFPLAQ
;
A
#
# COMPACT_ATOMS: atom_id res chain seq x y z
N MET A 1 19.36 -9.27 -9.14
CA MET A 1 18.41 -8.34 -9.83
C MET A 1 17.09 -8.46 -9.10
N SER A 2 16.35 -7.38 -8.94
CA SER A 2 15.07 -7.40 -8.20
C SER A 2 13.97 -8.04 -9.04
N TYR A 3 13.37 -9.11 -8.52
CA TYR A 3 12.24 -9.77 -9.16
C TYR A 3 10.97 -8.90 -9.16
N PHE A 4 10.82 -8.03 -8.15
CA PHE A 4 9.68 -7.12 -8.13
C PHE A 4 9.75 -6.07 -9.26
N ASP A 5 10.94 -5.61 -9.64
CA ASP A 5 11.08 -4.78 -10.85
C ASP A 5 10.64 -5.52 -12.12
N ASP A 6 10.97 -6.82 -12.24
CA ASP A 6 10.57 -7.64 -13.39
C ASP A 6 9.03 -7.74 -13.48
N VAL A 7 8.39 -8.04 -12.36
CA VAL A 7 6.91 -8.11 -12.25
C VAL A 7 6.26 -6.78 -12.57
N TYR A 8 6.74 -5.70 -11.96
CA TYR A 8 6.20 -4.36 -12.14
C TYR A 8 6.35 -3.84 -13.57
N CYS A 9 7.55 -3.97 -14.14
CA CYS A 9 7.81 -3.54 -15.52
C CYS A 9 7.01 -4.37 -16.51
N GLY A 10 6.86 -5.69 -16.27
CA GLY A 10 6.00 -6.56 -17.06
C GLY A 10 4.55 -6.11 -17.05
N LEU A 11 4.01 -5.78 -15.87
CA LEU A 11 2.64 -5.26 -15.73
C LEU A 11 2.46 -3.90 -16.44
N CYS A 12 3.43 -2.99 -16.30
CA CYS A 12 3.37 -1.69 -16.99
C CYS A 12 3.36 -1.85 -18.52
N LYS A 13 4.18 -2.77 -19.07
CA LYS A 13 4.16 -3.09 -20.50
C LYS A 13 2.84 -3.66 -20.94
N ASP A 14 2.30 -4.63 -20.21
CA ASP A 14 1.00 -5.24 -20.53
C ASP A 14 -0.12 -4.20 -20.57
N ILE A 15 -0.16 -3.27 -19.61
CA ILE A 15 -1.14 -2.17 -19.61
C ILE A 15 -0.97 -1.27 -20.83
N LEU A 16 0.28 -0.90 -21.19
CA LEU A 16 0.50 0.00 -22.34
C LEU A 16 0.22 -0.67 -23.70
N GLU A 17 0.46 -1.99 -23.82
CA GLU A 17 0.32 -2.73 -25.08
C GLU A 17 -1.09 -3.28 -25.29
N ASN A 18 -1.73 -3.78 -24.22
CA ASN A 18 -3.00 -4.52 -24.28
C ASN A 18 -4.15 -3.79 -23.58
N GLY A 19 -3.87 -2.69 -22.85
CA GLY A 19 -4.87 -1.92 -22.13
C GLY A 19 -5.76 -1.10 -23.05
N VAL A 20 -6.95 -0.76 -22.55
CA VAL A 20 -7.93 0.08 -23.24
C VAL A 20 -7.99 1.44 -22.54
N GLN A 21 -7.91 2.51 -23.34
CA GLN A 21 -8.11 3.86 -22.81
C GLN A 21 -9.59 4.06 -22.47
N VAL A 22 -9.84 4.51 -21.24
CA VAL A 22 -11.19 4.77 -20.73
C VAL A 22 -11.24 6.10 -19.99
N HIS A 23 -12.39 6.76 -20.07
CA HIS A 23 -12.68 7.92 -19.24
C HIS A 23 -13.01 7.50 -17.79
N ASN A 24 -12.62 8.32 -16.82
CA ASN A 24 -12.97 8.08 -15.42
C ASN A 24 -13.39 9.36 -14.68
N ARG A 25 -13.82 9.21 -13.43
CA ARG A 25 -14.37 10.30 -12.60
C ARG A 25 -13.39 11.44 -12.30
N THR A 26 -12.08 11.23 -12.41
CA THR A 26 -11.05 12.25 -12.11
C THR A 26 -10.89 13.24 -13.27
N GLY A 27 -11.56 13.03 -14.40
CA GLY A 27 -11.40 13.85 -15.61
C GLY A 27 -10.11 13.59 -16.40
N ILE A 28 -9.25 12.68 -15.92
CA ILE A 28 -8.02 12.24 -16.60
C ILE A 28 -8.22 10.80 -17.04
N ASP A 29 -8.14 10.55 -18.35
CA ASP A 29 -8.28 9.20 -18.90
C ASP A 29 -7.22 8.25 -18.35
N THR A 30 -7.56 6.97 -18.31
CA THR A 30 -6.65 5.89 -17.94
C THR A 30 -6.53 4.85 -19.05
N ILE A 31 -5.35 4.26 -19.18
CA ILE A 31 -5.14 3.03 -19.95
C ILE A 31 -5.20 1.89 -18.92
N LYS A 32 -6.07 0.90 -19.10
CA LYS A 32 -6.29 -0.14 -18.11
C LYS A 32 -6.48 -1.52 -18.69
N ILE A 33 -6.12 -2.52 -17.86
CA ILE A 33 -6.50 -3.92 -18.02
C ILE A 33 -7.48 -4.33 -16.91
N PRO A 34 -8.39 -5.30 -17.15
CA PRO A 34 -9.44 -5.63 -16.19
C PRO A 34 -8.92 -6.27 -14.91
N SER A 35 -7.79 -6.96 -14.94
CA SER A 35 -7.19 -7.61 -13.75
C SER A 35 -5.73 -7.95 -13.98
N ALA A 36 -4.98 -8.05 -12.88
CA ALA A 36 -3.62 -8.57 -12.83
C ALA A 36 -3.44 -9.43 -11.57
N HIS A 37 -2.52 -10.37 -11.62
CA HIS A 37 -2.13 -11.19 -10.48
C HIS A 37 -0.63 -11.47 -10.55
N PHE A 38 0.04 -11.44 -9.39
CA PHE A 38 1.45 -11.81 -9.28
C PHE A 38 1.78 -12.40 -7.90
N HIS A 39 2.89 -13.10 -7.82
CA HIS A 39 3.40 -13.78 -6.65
C HIS A 39 4.81 -13.31 -6.32
N LEU A 40 5.09 -13.01 -5.04
CA LEU A 40 6.38 -12.56 -4.53
C LEU A 40 6.80 -13.44 -3.35
N ASP A 41 8.03 -13.94 -3.38
CA ASP A 41 8.60 -14.72 -2.27
C ASP A 41 9.47 -13.81 -1.38
N VAL A 42 8.86 -13.25 -0.33
CA VAL A 42 9.53 -12.34 0.63
C VAL A 42 10.62 -13.06 1.44
N SER A 43 10.59 -14.39 1.51
CA SER A 43 11.66 -15.16 2.14
C SER A 43 12.97 -15.13 1.35
N LYS A 44 12.93 -14.75 0.08
CA LYS A 44 14.10 -14.68 -0.82
C LYS A 44 14.57 -13.27 -1.07
N GLU A 45 13.65 -12.33 -1.26
CA GLU A 45 14.00 -10.93 -1.48
C GLU A 45 12.91 -9.99 -0.97
N PHE A 46 13.32 -8.82 -0.50
CA PHE A 46 12.39 -7.76 -0.10
C PHE A 46 11.88 -7.00 -1.34
N PRO A 47 10.55 -6.97 -1.59
CA PRO A 47 10.01 -6.36 -2.79
C PRO A 47 9.93 -4.83 -2.69
N ILE A 48 10.90 -4.18 -3.30
CA ILE A 48 10.96 -2.74 -3.49
C ILE A 48 11.54 -2.43 -4.88
N LEU A 49 11.02 -1.41 -5.56
CA LEU A 49 11.54 -1.03 -6.87
C LEU A 49 12.94 -0.43 -6.78
N THR A 50 13.80 -0.79 -7.74
CA THR A 50 15.12 -0.23 -7.93
C THR A 50 15.20 0.65 -9.17
N THR A 51 14.34 0.46 -10.16
CA THR A 51 14.22 1.25 -11.38
C THR A 51 13.79 2.70 -11.14
N LYS A 52 13.13 2.95 -10.01
CA LYS A 52 12.88 4.30 -9.46
C LYS A 52 13.03 4.31 -7.95
N GLN A 53 13.30 5.48 -7.38
CA GLN A 53 13.35 5.66 -5.93
C GLN A 53 11.97 5.48 -5.29
N LEU A 54 11.87 4.64 -4.26
CA LEU A 54 10.74 4.56 -3.35
C LEU A 54 11.13 5.12 -1.97
N PHE A 55 10.24 5.92 -1.38
CA PHE A 55 10.46 6.53 -0.06
C PHE A 55 9.94 5.59 1.04
N ILE A 56 10.76 4.59 1.40
CA ILE A 56 10.40 3.53 2.34
C ILE A 56 9.88 4.07 3.68
N ARG A 57 10.47 5.14 4.22
CA ARG A 57 10.02 5.72 5.47
C ARG A 57 8.56 6.18 5.40
N GLN A 58 8.15 6.83 4.31
CA GLN A 58 6.77 7.27 4.13
C GLN A 58 5.83 6.07 4.03
N ALA A 59 6.22 5.05 3.26
CA ALA A 59 5.44 3.81 3.12
C ALA A 59 5.23 3.10 4.47
N VAL A 60 6.30 2.95 5.27
CA VAL A 60 6.22 2.31 6.59
C VAL A 60 5.40 3.16 7.57
N THR A 61 5.59 4.48 7.57
CA THR A 61 4.84 5.37 8.46
C THR A 61 3.34 5.31 8.17
N GLU A 62 2.93 5.31 6.90
CA GLU A 62 1.52 5.15 6.52
C GLU A 62 0.98 3.78 6.93
N MET A 63 1.72 2.71 6.69
CA MET A 63 1.31 1.36 7.09
C MET A 63 1.11 1.27 8.61
N LEU A 64 2.01 1.85 9.42
CA LEU A 64 1.86 1.90 10.87
C LEU A 64 0.71 2.80 11.32
N TRP A 65 0.44 3.89 10.60
CA TRP A 65 -0.76 4.71 10.84
C TRP A 65 -2.04 3.90 10.69
N ILE A 66 -2.13 3.06 9.66
CA ILE A 66 -3.31 2.21 9.40
C ILE A 66 -3.42 1.09 10.43
N TYR A 67 -2.35 0.29 10.62
CA TYR A 67 -2.43 -0.99 11.31
C TYR A 67 -1.99 -0.94 12.77
N GLN A 68 -1.06 -0.06 13.14
CA GLN A 68 -0.55 0.08 14.51
C GLN A 68 -1.26 1.19 15.29
N ALA A 69 -1.22 2.43 14.78
CA ALA A 69 -1.93 3.56 15.39
C ALA A 69 -3.46 3.42 15.22
N GLN A 70 -3.90 2.63 14.24
CA GLN A 70 -5.31 2.37 13.94
C GLN A 70 -6.09 3.68 13.83
N SER A 71 -5.52 4.64 13.11
CA SER A 71 -5.99 6.00 13.02
C SER A 71 -6.44 6.35 11.59
N ASN A 72 -7.37 7.29 11.48
CA ASN A 72 -7.78 7.95 10.26
C ASN A 72 -7.51 9.47 10.32
N ASP A 73 -6.89 9.96 11.41
CA ASP A 73 -6.50 11.35 11.61
C ASP A 73 -5.22 11.66 10.81
N VAL A 74 -5.32 12.57 9.84
CA VAL A 74 -4.23 12.92 8.92
C VAL A 74 -3.10 13.67 9.64
N ARG A 75 -3.40 14.40 10.72
CA ARG A 75 -2.41 15.12 11.51
C ARG A 75 -1.35 14.19 12.10
N TRP A 76 -1.70 12.95 12.41
CA TRP A 76 -0.74 11.94 12.87
C TRP A 76 0.38 11.69 11.84
N LEU A 77 0.04 11.72 10.55
CA LEU A 77 1.00 11.61 9.44
C LEU A 77 1.77 12.91 9.23
N GLN A 78 1.09 14.06 9.25
CA GLN A 78 1.66 15.40 9.08
C GLN A 78 2.74 15.68 10.14
N GLU A 79 2.50 15.35 11.41
CA GLU A 79 3.46 15.43 12.52
C GLU A 79 4.74 14.62 12.26
N ARG A 80 4.67 13.61 11.39
CA ARG A 80 5.78 12.74 10.97
C ARG A 80 6.34 13.09 9.58
N ASN A 81 5.94 14.26 9.06
CA ASN A 81 6.32 14.78 7.75
C ASN A 81 5.95 13.80 6.60
N VAL A 82 4.72 13.26 6.66
CA VAL A 82 4.10 12.42 5.64
C VAL A 82 2.79 13.08 5.20
N HIS A 83 2.73 13.51 3.94
CA HIS A 83 1.68 14.38 3.38
C HIS A 83 0.86 13.72 2.27
N ILE A 84 0.90 12.39 2.20
CA ILE A 84 0.28 11.63 1.11
C ILE A 84 -1.24 11.61 1.19
N TRP A 85 -1.83 11.95 2.35
CA TRP A 85 -3.27 11.99 2.58
C TRP A 85 -3.86 13.39 2.72
N ASP A 86 -3.05 14.47 2.66
CA ASP A 86 -3.51 15.85 2.86
C ASP A 86 -4.69 16.23 1.94
N LYS A 87 -4.67 15.76 0.68
CA LYS A 87 -5.75 16.01 -0.30
C LYS A 87 -7.09 15.36 0.01
N TRP A 88 -7.10 14.40 0.91
CA TRP A 88 -8.30 13.67 1.35
C TRP A 88 -8.72 14.02 2.77
N GLU A 89 -8.09 15.03 3.37
CA GLU A 89 -8.45 15.52 4.68
C GLU A 89 -9.79 16.26 4.64
N ILE A 90 -10.69 15.91 5.58
CA ILE A 90 -11.91 16.66 5.85
C ILE A 90 -11.53 17.86 6.70
N ASN A 91 -11.91 19.07 6.28
CA ASN A 91 -11.59 20.30 6.99
C ASN A 91 -12.42 20.49 8.28
N GLU A 92 -12.21 21.60 9.00
CA GLU A 92 -12.90 21.93 10.26
C GLU A 92 -14.42 22.07 10.10
N ASP A 93 -14.88 22.45 8.90
CA ASP A 93 -16.31 22.64 8.57
C ASP A 93 -16.99 21.31 8.16
N GLY A 94 -16.25 20.21 8.08
CA GLY A 94 -16.73 18.92 7.64
C GLY A 94 -16.66 18.74 6.11
N ASP A 95 -15.94 19.58 5.38
CA ASP A 95 -15.87 19.53 3.92
C ASP A 95 -14.64 18.81 3.42
N TRP A 96 -14.83 17.94 2.44
CA TRP A 96 -13.76 17.49 1.56
C TRP A 96 -13.74 18.35 0.31
N ILE A 97 -12.62 19.01 0.03
CA ILE A 97 -12.46 20.03 -0.99
C ILE A 97 -11.51 19.55 -2.09
N ASP A 98 -11.87 19.80 -3.35
CA ASP A 98 -10.93 19.70 -4.47
C ASP A 98 -9.94 20.86 -4.41
N GLU A 99 -8.67 20.56 -4.16
CA GLU A 99 -7.60 21.58 -4.05
C GLU A 99 -7.39 22.38 -5.34
N ASN A 100 -7.71 21.82 -6.53
CA ASN A 100 -7.49 22.49 -7.81
C ASN A 100 -8.59 23.51 -8.12
N THR A 101 -9.82 23.25 -7.69
CA THR A 101 -10.99 24.07 -8.01
C THR A 101 -11.53 24.84 -6.82
N GLY A 102 -11.21 24.41 -5.59
CA GLY A 102 -11.78 24.93 -4.37
C GLY A 102 -13.23 24.49 -4.11
N ASN A 103 -13.77 23.60 -4.95
CA ASN A 103 -15.15 23.13 -4.80
C ASN A 103 -15.26 22.09 -3.70
N VAL A 104 -16.36 22.13 -2.93
CA VAL A 104 -16.72 21.09 -1.99
C VAL A 104 -17.14 19.84 -2.79
N LEU A 105 -16.40 18.76 -2.63
CA LEU A 105 -16.69 17.48 -3.26
C LEU A 105 -17.73 16.68 -2.45
N LYS A 106 -17.67 16.78 -1.12
CA LYS A 106 -18.60 16.11 -0.21
C LYS A 106 -18.60 16.77 1.16
N HIS A 107 -19.80 16.83 1.79
CA HIS A 107 -19.98 17.19 3.19
C HIS A 107 -20.02 15.95 4.07
N PHE A 108 -19.36 16.04 5.20
CA PHE A 108 -19.37 15.06 6.29
C PHE A 108 -19.83 15.72 7.58
N ASP A 109 -20.16 14.93 8.58
CA ASP A 109 -20.34 15.44 9.93
C ASP A 109 -19.03 16.09 10.42
N PRO A 110 -19.05 17.31 11.01
CA PRO A 110 -17.84 17.98 11.49
C PRO A 110 -17.02 17.17 12.51
N SER A 111 -17.61 16.14 13.13
CA SER A 111 -16.84 15.21 13.98
C SER A 111 -15.78 14.41 13.26
N PHE A 112 -15.83 14.38 11.91
CA PHE A 112 -14.79 13.79 11.07
C PHE A 112 -13.68 14.78 10.66
N ALA A 113 -13.69 16.02 11.16
CA ALA A 113 -12.65 16.99 10.86
C ALA A 113 -11.25 16.41 11.09
N HIS A 114 -10.30 16.78 10.20
CA HIS A 114 -8.91 16.30 10.17
C HIS A 114 -8.73 14.79 9.89
N THR A 115 -9.76 14.11 9.47
CA THR A 115 -9.70 12.68 9.13
C THR A 115 -9.99 12.43 7.65
N ILE A 116 -9.79 11.17 7.23
CA ILE A 116 -10.25 10.65 5.93
C ILE A 116 -11.60 9.94 6.05
N GLY A 117 -12.37 10.23 7.08
CA GLY A 117 -13.63 9.54 7.38
C GLY A 117 -13.41 8.10 7.85
N THR A 118 -14.41 7.25 7.61
CA THR A 118 -14.45 5.87 8.12
C THR A 118 -13.70 4.87 7.22
N ALA A 119 -12.44 5.16 6.89
CA ALA A 119 -11.60 4.32 6.04
C ALA A 119 -10.35 3.82 6.79
N TYR A 120 -9.72 2.77 6.26
CA TYR A 120 -8.42 2.24 6.66
C TYR A 120 -8.27 2.01 8.18
N GLY A 121 -7.47 2.84 8.87
CA GLY A 121 -7.18 2.68 10.30
C GLY A 121 -8.42 2.75 11.19
N TYR A 122 -9.43 3.54 10.80
CA TYR A 122 -10.73 3.54 11.47
C TYR A 122 -11.36 2.14 11.48
N ILE A 123 -11.37 1.45 10.33
CA ILE A 123 -11.92 0.09 10.20
C ILE A 123 -11.09 -0.89 11.03
N VAL A 124 -9.77 -0.81 10.96
CA VAL A 124 -8.87 -1.67 11.75
C VAL A 124 -9.19 -1.57 13.25
N LYS A 125 -9.38 -0.34 13.75
CA LYS A 125 -9.72 -0.07 15.16
C LYS A 125 -11.12 -0.55 15.51
N LYS A 126 -12.12 -0.14 14.73
CA LYS A 126 -13.53 -0.42 15.01
C LYS A 126 -13.83 -1.91 15.11
N TYR A 127 -13.21 -2.71 14.26
CA TYR A 127 -13.42 -4.15 14.19
C TYR A 127 -12.34 -4.98 14.87
N ASP A 128 -11.35 -4.31 15.51
CA ASP A 128 -10.23 -4.94 16.25
C ASP A 128 -9.45 -5.95 15.37
N LEU A 129 -9.18 -5.56 14.12
CA LEU A 129 -8.69 -6.51 13.11
C LEU A 129 -7.27 -6.98 13.39
N MET A 130 -6.38 -6.08 13.84
CA MET A 130 -4.98 -6.46 14.11
C MET A 130 -4.86 -7.38 15.32
N ASN A 131 -5.54 -7.09 16.43
CA ASN A 131 -5.49 -7.97 17.61
C ASN A 131 -6.06 -9.35 17.30
N LYS A 132 -7.15 -9.42 16.52
CA LYS A 132 -7.71 -10.70 16.08
C LYS A 132 -6.71 -11.50 15.25
N LEU A 133 -6.02 -10.86 14.29
CA LEU A 133 -4.98 -11.51 13.50
C LEU A 133 -3.83 -12.01 14.37
N LEU A 134 -3.24 -11.12 15.19
CA LEU A 134 -2.10 -11.44 16.04
C LEU A 134 -2.42 -12.56 17.05
N ASN A 135 -3.61 -12.50 17.68
CA ASN A 135 -4.07 -13.53 18.60
C ASN A 135 -4.28 -14.89 17.93
N SER A 136 -4.89 -14.91 16.72
CA SER A 136 -5.05 -16.14 15.95
C SER A 136 -3.69 -16.73 15.59
N LEU A 137 -2.73 -15.93 15.09
CA LEU A 137 -1.40 -16.41 14.70
C LEU A 137 -0.58 -16.94 15.89
N LYS A 138 -0.75 -16.37 17.09
CA LYS A 138 -0.06 -16.81 18.31
C LYS A 138 -0.65 -18.09 18.91
N ASN A 139 -1.98 -18.25 18.85
CA ASN A 139 -2.69 -19.26 19.61
C ASN A 139 -3.22 -20.44 18.78
N ASP A 140 -3.46 -20.25 17.48
CA ASP A 140 -4.02 -21.27 16.59
C ASP A 140 -3.43 -21.12 15.19
N LYS A 141 -2.28 -21.76 14.93
CA LYS A 141 -1.59 -21.66 13.65
C LYS A 141 -2.33 -22.36 12.50
N GLU A 142 -3.29 -23.20 12.79
CA GLU A 142 -4.09 -23.95 11.82
C GLU A 142 -5.42 -23.26 11.45
N ASP A 143 -5.72 -22.11 12.05
CA ASP A 143 -6.92 -21.32 11.70
C ASP A 143 -6.85 -20.84 10.26
N HIS A 144 -7.91 -21.05 9.48
CA HIS A 144 -8.06 -20.62 8.08
C HIS A 144 -8.96 -19.38 7.92
N ARG A 145 -9.33 -18.70 9.02
CA ARG A 145 -10.28 -17.58 9.03
C ARG A 145 -9.63 -16.22 9.24
N ARG A 146 -8.34 -16.11 8.91
CA ARG A 146 -7.57 -14.89 9.10
C ARG A 146 -7.75 -13.95 7.91
N VAL A 147 -8.83 -13.19 7.94
CA VAL A 147 -9.15 -12.18 6.93
C VAL A 147 -9.18 -10.81 7.60
N ILE A 148 -8.42 -9.87 7.04
CA ILE A 148 -8.56 -8.44 7.31
C ILE A 148 -9.36 -7.85 6.16
N SER A 149 -10.60 -7.42 6.42
CA SER A 149 -11.43 -6.70 5.46
C SER A 149 -11.53 -5.24 5.86
N LEU A 150 -10.96 -4.36 5.04
CA LEU A 150 -11.07 -2.90 5.17
C LEU A 150 -12.32 -2.36 4.46
N TRP A 151 -13.06 -3.23 3.78
CA TRP A 151 -14.32 -2.92 3.12
C TRP A 151 -15.48 -3.31 4.04
N GLN A 152 -16.20 -2.31 4.51
CA GLN A 152 -17.37 -2.47 5.37
C GLN A 152 -18.49 -1.61 4.78
N ASP A 153 -19.52 -2.23 4.23
CA ASP A 153 -20.59 -1.54 3.50
C ASP A 153 -21.27 -0.45 4.33
N SER A 154 -21.41 -0.67 5.65
CA SER A 154 -21.99 0.31 6.56
C SER A 154 -21.14 1.58 6.75
N GLU A 155 -19.88 1.57 6.37
CA GLU A 155 -18.93 2.66 6.59
C GLU A 155 -18.60 3.43 5.29
N LEU A 156 -18.99 2.91 4.12
CA LEU A 156 -18.57 3.49 2.83
C LEU A 156 -19.08 4.91 2.61
N ASP A 157 -20.30 5.21 3.10
CA ASP A 157 -20.90 6.53 2.91
C ASP A 157 -20.18 7.65 3.66
N THR A 158 -19.45 7.32 4.71
CA THR A 158 -18.67 8.25 5.52
C THR A 158 -17.14 8.14 5.29
N ALA A 159 -16.71 7.34 4.34
CA ALA A 159 -15.34 7.32 3.85
C ALA A 159 -15.13 8.40 2.76
N VAL A 160 -14.02 9.15 2.84
CA VAL A 160 -13.62 10.06 1.76
C VAL A 160 -13.21 9.24 0.54
N LEU A 161 -12.39 8.22 0.76
CA LEU A 161 -11.95 7.29 -0.27
C LEU A 161 -12.09 5.85 0.24
N PRO A 162 -13.03 5.05 -0.30
CA PRO A 162 -13.11 3.62 0.00
C PRO A 162 -11.79 2.91 -0.29
N SER A 163 -11.37 2.02 0.61
CA SER A 163 -10.06 1.36 0.58
C SER A 163 -9.78 0.69 -0.77
N CYS A 164 -8.67 1.06 -1.42
CA CYS A 164 -8.24 0.47 -2.69
C CYS A 164 -7.70 -0.95 -2.47
N VAL A 165 -6.79 -1.14 -1.52
CA VAL A 165 -6.50 -2.44 -0.93
C VAL A 165 -7.58 -2.70 0.10
N TRP A 166 -8.52 -3.57 -0.23
CA TRP A 166 -9.75 -3.74 0.54
C TRP A 166 -9.76 -4.98 1.43
N SER A 167 -8.93 -6.00 1.12
CA SER A 167 -8.83 -7.22 1.91
C SER A 167 -7.46 -7.85 1.84
N SER A 168 -7.10 -8.57 2.88
CA SER A 168 -5.96 -9.49 2.91
C SER A 168 -6.31 -10.75 3.69
N GLU A 169 -5.85 -11.90 3.16
CA GLU A 169 -6.02 -13.22 3.75
C GLU A 169 -4.66 -13.74 4.21
N TRP A 170 -4.60 -14.36 5.38
CA TRP A 170 -3.35 -14.74 6.02
C TRP A 170 -3.36 -16.21 6.36
N ASP A 171 -2.30 -16.93 6.00
CA ASP A 171 -2.13 -18.33 6.36
C ASP A 171 -0.72 -18.65 6.89
N VAL A 172 -0.60 -19.79 7.54
CA VAL A 172 0.68 -20.33 7.99
C VAL A 172 0.91 -21.66 7.32
N THR A 173 1.93 -21.73 6.47
CA THR A 173 2.34 -22.97 5.79
C THR A 173 3.83 -23.23 6.08
N ASP A 174 4.16 -24.41 6.62
CA ASP A 174 5.53 -24.82 6.96
C ASP A 174 6.30 -23.77 7.83
N GLY A 175 5.60 -23.19 8.82
CA GLY A 175 6.16 -22.17 9.71
C GLY A 175 6.43 -20.81 9.07
N LYS A 176 5.97 -20.61 7.83
CA LYS A 176 6.03 -19.35 7.12
C LYS A 176 4.66 -18.68 7.10
N LEU A 177 4.64 -17.38 7.33
CA LEU A 177 3.45 -16.55 7.21
C LEU A 177 3.31 -16.05 5.79
N ASN A 178 2.18 -16.33 5.15
CA ASN A 178 1.85 -15.91 3.81
C ASN A 178 0.66 -14.95 3.83
N ILE A 179 0.55 -14.13 2.80
CA ILE A 179 -0.55 -13.19 2.63
C ILE A 179 -1.04 -13.17 1.19
N TRP A 180 -2.36 -13.14 1.01
CA TRP A 180 -2.99 -12.82 -0.26
C TRP A 180 -3.69 -11.46 -0.14
N VAL A 181 -3.29 -10.51 -0.97
CA VAL A 181 -3.79 -9.13 -0.95
C VAL A 181 -4.73 -8.88 -2.13
N HIS A 182 -5.88 -8.28 -1.85
CA HIS A 182 -6.91 -7.95 -2.84
C HIS A 182 -7.04 -6.43 -2.99
N GLN A 183 -6.79 -5.94 -4.20
CA GLN A 183 -6.86 -4.53 -4.55
C GLN A 183 -7.91 -4.32 -5.65
N ARG A 184 -8.94 -3.50 -5.37
CA ARG A 184 -10.07 -3.27 -6.29
C ARG A 184 -9.76 -2.28 -7.42
N SER A 185 -8.77 -1.42 -7.22
CA SER A 185 -8.36 -0.39 -8.19
C SER A 185 -6.94 0.02 -7.89
N CYS A 186 -6.11 0.16 -8.90
CA CYS A 186 -4.69 0.38 -8.74
C CYS A 186 -4.13 1.37 -9.76
N ASP A 187 -3.75 2.57 -9.29
CA ASP A 187 -2.79 3.44 -9.98
C ASP A 187 -1.42 2.75 -9.92
N VAL A 188 -1.08 2.04 -11.00
CA VAL A 188 0.13 1.20 -11.04
C VAL A 188 1.41 2.01 -10.89
N PRO A 189 1.61 3.17 -11.55
CA PRO A 189 2.81 3.99 -11.39
C PRO A 189 3.04 4.54 -9.98
N LEU A 190 1.98 4.97 -9.31
CA LEU A 190 2.08 5.71 -8.06
C LEU A 190 1.78 4.81 -6.84
N GLY A 191 0.65 4.11 -6.85
CA GLY A 191 0.15 3.36 -5.70
C GLY A 191 0.78 1.98 -5.51
N LEU A 192 0.89 1.18 -6.59
CA LEU A 192 1.30 -0.22 -6.47
C LEU A 192 2.65 -0.42 -5.76
N PRO A 193 3.72 0.34 -6.09
CA PRO A 193 5.02 0.15 -5.44
C PRO A 193 4.98 0.40 -3.95
N PHE A 194 4.23 1.43 -3.51
CA PHE A 194 4.03 1.71 -2.09
C PHE A 194 3.25 0.59 -1.40
N ASN A 195 2.11 0.19 -1.98
CA ASN A 195 1.24 -0.82 -1.38
C ASN A 195 1.97 -2.17 -1.21
N VAL A 196 2.66 -2.65 -2.25
CA VAL A 196 3.41 -3.92 -2.18
C VAL A 196 4.50 -3.87 -1.10
N THR A 197 5.30 -2.79 -1.08
CA THR A 197 6.35 -2.61 -0.08
C THR A 197 5.78 -2.50 1.34
N GLN A 198 4.67 -1.80 1.53
CA GLN A 198 3.97 -1.70 2.83
C GLN A 198 3.52 -3.07 3.34
N TYR A 199 2.88 -3.87 2.49
CA TYR A 199 2.41 -5.19 2.90
C TYR A 199 3.55 -6.19 3.10
N ALA A 200 4.69 -6.03 2.41
CA ALA A 200 5.88 -6.81 2.69
C ALA A 200 6.47 -6.48 4.07
N VAL A 201 6.55 -5.20 4.44
CA VAL A 201 6.97 -4.79 5.79
C VAL A 201 5.98 -5.29 6.83
N LEU A 202 4.68 -5.15 6.61
CA LEU A 202 3.63 -5.64 7.52
C LEU A 202 3.75 -7.15 7.73
N LEU A 203 3.91 -7.94 6.65
CA LEU A 203 4.12 -9.38 6.71
C LEU A 203 5.34 -9.73 7.57
N MET A 204 6.49 -9.05 7.36
CA MET A 204 7.72 -9.31 8.11
C MET A 204 7.60 -8.94 9.58
N MET A 205 6.95 -7.80 9.91
CA MET A 205 6.70 -7.39 11.30
C MET A 205 5.78 -8.38 12.02
N VAL A 206 4.67 -8.76 11.39
CA VAL A 206 3.73 -9.74 11.96
C VAL A 206 4.39 -11.09 12.14
N ALA A 207 5.18 -11.56 11.15
CA ALA A 207 5.93 -12.80 11.26
C ALA A 207 6.90 -12.78 12.47
N GLN A 208 7.67 -11.68 12.63
CA GLN A 208 8.60 -11.52 13.75
C GLN A 208 7.91 -11.64 15.10
N VAL A 209 6.84 -10.86 15.35
CA VAL A 209 6.18 -10.81 16.67
C VAL A 209 5.32 -12.04 16.98
N THR A 210 5.08 -12.90 15.98
CA THR A 210 4.36 -14.17 16.14
C THR A 210 5.26 -15.40 16.08
N GLY A 211 6.59 -15.20 15.97
CA GLY A 211 7.59 -16.26 15.92
C GLY A 211 7.51 -17.11 14.64
N LEU A 212 7.01 -16.53 13.54
CA LEU A 212 6.95 -17.12 12.23
C LEU A 212 8.06 -16.58 11.33
N LYS A 213 8.32 -17.24 10.20
CA LYS A 213 9.20 -16.73 9.16
C LYS A 213 8.35 -16.01 8.10
N PRO A 214 8.85 -14.96 7.45
CA PRO A 214 8.16 -14.38 6.29
C PRO A 214 8.13 -15.41 5.15
N GLY A 215 6.98 -15.50 4.47
CA GLY A 215 6.72 -16.39 3.35
C GLY A 215 6.48 -15.63 2.07
N THR A 216 5.28 -15.72 1.52
CA THR A 216 4.93 -15.18 0.20
C THR A 216 3.84 -14.13 0.27
N ILE A 217 3.79 -13.30 -0.75
CA ILE A 217 2.70 -12.37 -1.04
C ILE A 217 2.11 -12.76 -2.38
N ASP A 218 0.83 -13.12 -2.41
CA ASP A 218 0.02 -13.15 -3.60
C ASP A 218 -0.76 -11.85 -3.70
N TRP A 219 -0.78 -11.24 -4.89
CA TRP A 219 -1.41 -9.94 -5.11
C TRP A 219 -2.38 -10.00 -6.27
N SER A 220 -3.66 -9.72 -5.99
CA SER A 220 -4.70 -9.64 -7.00
C SER A 220 -5.18 -8.21 -7.17
N ILE A 221 -5.14 -7.72 -8.41
CA ILE A 221 -5.60 -6.38 -8.75
C ILE A 221 -6.82 -6.51 -9.65
N LYS A 222 -7.86 -5.76 -9.35
CA LYS A 222 -8.94 -5.42 -10.26
C LYS A 222 -8.71 -3.98 -10.72
N ASP A 223 -8.97 -3.69 -12.02
CA ASP A 223 -8.79 -2.35 -12.56
C ASP A 223 -7.33 -1.82 -12.37
N ALA A 224 -6.37 -2.53 -12.97
CA ALA A 224 -4.96 -2.08 -13.00
C ALA A 224 -4.81 -1.03 -14.12
N HIS A 225 -4.38 0.19 -13.76
CA HIS A 225 -4.35 1.30 -14.71
C HIS A 225 -3.13 2.22 -14.58
N ILE A 226 -2.88 2.93 -15.69
CA ILE A 226 -1.91 4.02 -15.82
C ILE A 226 -2.70 5.24 -16.32
N TYR A 227 -2.62 6.37 -15.62
CA TYR A 227 -3.20 7.62 -16.12
C TYR A 227 -2.44 8.10 -17.36
N VAL A 228 -3.14 8.69 -18.34
CA VAL A 228 -2.50 9.13 -19.60
C VAL A 228 -1.38 10.15 -19.37
N ASN A 229 -1.50 10.98 -18.33
CA ASN A 229 -0.47 11.95 -17.93
C ASN A 229 0.73 11.34 -17.18
N GLN A 230 0.71 10.02 -16.90
CA GLN A 230 1.81 9.27 -16.29
C GLN A 230 2.61 8.44 -17.32
N VAL A 231 2.10 8.32 -18.55
CA VAL A 231 2.65 7.43 -19.59
C VAL A 231 4.12 7.72 -19.90
N ASP A 232 4.51 9.00 -20.00
CA ASP A 232 5.90 9.36 -20.31
C ASP A 232 6.86 8.95 -19.18
N GLY A 233 6.45 9.10 -17.93
CA GLY A 233 7.22 8.63 -16.76
C GLY A 233 7.38 7.10 -16.75
N ILE A 234 6.34 6.36 -17.13
CA ILE A 234 6.42 4.89 -17.27
C ILE A 234 7.35 4.49 -18.41
N LYS A 235 7.26 5.14 -19.58
CA LYS A 235 8.19 4.88 -20.68
C LYS A 235 9.64 5.14 -20.30
N GLU A 236 9.91 6.20 -19.53
CA GLU A 236 11.24 6.45 -18.97
C GLU A 236 11.69 5.31 -18.03
N GLN A 237 10.83 4.87 -17.11
CA GLN A 237 11.14 3.77 -16.18
C GLN A 237 11.39 2.46 -16.92
N LEU A 238 10.57 2.11 -17.91
CA LEU A 238 10.76 0.94 -18.74
C LEU A 238 12.07 1.00 -19.53
N ASN A 239 12.42 2.17 -20.11
CA ASN A 239 13.69 2.35 -20.79
C ASN A 239 14.91 2.16 -19.84
N ARG A 240 14.81 2.62 -18.59
CA ARG A 240 15.84 2.34 -17.57
C ARG A 240 16.01 0.85 -17.33
N TYR A 241 14.89 0.15 -17.16
CA TYR A 241 14.87 -1.29 -16.95
C TYR A 241 15.43 -2.06 -18.17
N GLU A 242 15.02 -1.71 -19.39
CA GLU A 242 15.45 -2.38 -20.61
C GLU A 242 16.93 -2.18 -20.91
N THR A 243 17.47 -1.00 -20.61
CA THR A 243 18.87 -0.65 -20.93
C THR A 243 19.86 -1.07 -19.84
N LYS A 244 19.44 -1.13 -18.58
CA LYS A 244 20.33 -1.36 -17.43
C LYS A 244 19.96 -2.59 -16.60
N GLY A 245 18.79 -3.18 -16.82
CA GLY A 245 18.20 -4.18 -15.92
C GLY A 245 17.70 -3.55 -14.63
N SER A 246 17.35 -4.38 -13.65
CA SER A 246 17.13 -3.95 -12.27
C SER A 246 18.41 -4.04 -11.44
N LEU A 247 18.51 -3.29 -10.35
CA LEU A 247 19.58 -3.41 -9.36
C LEU A 247 19.27 -4.55 -8.38
N PRO A 248 20.24 -4.99 -7.57
CA PRO A 248 19.98 -5.99 -6.52
C PRO A 248 18.93 -5.50 -5.54
N ALA A 249 18.05 -6.40 -5.12
CA ALA A 249 17.07 -6.10 -4.07
C ALA A 249 17.83 -5.86 -2.75
N PRO A 250 17.42 -4.84 -1.97
CA PRO A 250 17.98 -4.59 -0.65
C PRO A 250 17.46 -5.57 0.39
N GLU A 251 18.08 -5.56 1.55
CA GLU A 251 17.62 -6.29 2.73
C GLU A 251 16.82 -5.36 3.65
N LEU A 252 15.60 -5.77 4.02
CA LEU A 252 14.88 -5.11 5.09
C LEU A 252 15.37 -5.66 6.44
N TRP A 253 15.91 -4.76 7.26
CA TRP A 253 16.23 -5.05 8.65
C TRP A 253 15.12 -4.51 9.56
N LEU A 254 14.61 -5.38 10.42
CA LEU A 254 13.73 -5.02 11.54
C LEU A 254 14.51 -5.19 12.84
N ASN A 255 14.30 -4.29 13.80
CA ASN A 255 14.90 -4.41 15.12
C ASN A 255 14.46 -5.72 15.78
N PRO A 256 15.39 -6.68 16.04
CA PRO A 256 15.02 -7.99 16.56
C PRO A 256 14.55 -7.95 18.02
N ASP A 257 14.79 -6.86 18.76
CA ASP A 257 14.37 -6.71 20.14
C ASP A 257 12.87 -6.37 20.26
N ILE A 258 12.21 -5.98 19.15
CA ILE A 258 10.77 -5.72 19.15
C ILE A 258 10.00 -7.04 19.12
N THR A 259 9.20 -7.27 20.15
CA THR A 259 8.36 -8.46 20.35
C THR A 259 6.86 -8.18 20.34
N ASP A 260 6.47 -6.90 20.34
CA ASP A 260 5.09 -6.47 20.18
C ASP A 260 4.95 -5.62 18.90
N PHE A 261 3.92 -5.90 18.10
CA PHE A 261 3.64 -5.18 16.87
C PHE A 261 3.44 -3.67 17.11
N TYR A 262 2.92 -3.32 18.28
CA TYR A 262 2.61 -1.93 18.62
C TYR A 262 3.82 -1.10 19.08
N ASP A 263 5.00 -1.73 19.25
CA ASP A 263 6.23 -1.06 19.69
C ASP A 263 7.15 -0.62 18.54
N PHE A 264 6.88 -1.02 17.28
CA PHE A 264 7.70 -0.62 16.14
C PHE A 264 7.69 0.89 15.89
N ASP A 265 8.88 1.49 15.77
CA ASP A 265 9.10 2.86 15.33
C ASP A 265 9.62 2.87 13.89
N PRO A 266 8.96 3.60 12.95
CA PRO A 266 9.31 3.57 11.52
C PRO A 266 10.71 4.14 11.21
N THR A 267 11.33 4.86 12.16
CA THR A 267 12.62 5.51 11.96
C THR A 267 13.77 4.77 12.64
N LYS A 268 13.49 4.06 13.73
CA LYS A 268 14.50 3.38 14.55
C LYS A 268 14.58 1.90 14.25
N ASP A 269 13.41 1.26 14.08
CA ASP A 269 13.28 -0.19 14.07
C ASP A 269 13.14 -0.77 12.67
N VAL A 270 13.11 0.07 11.64
CA VAL A 270 13.01 -0.33 10.23
C VAL A 270 14.14 0.32 9.43
N LYS A 271 14.98 -0.50 8.80
CA LYS A 271 16.09 -0.03 7.96
C LYS A 271 16.14 -0.81 6.66
N LEU A 272 16.54 -0.15 5.59
CA LEU A 272 16.75 -0.75 4.29
C LEU A 272 18.25 -0.76 3.98
N ASN A 273 18.88 -1.93 4.09
CA ASN A 273 20.31 -2.10 3.91
C ASN A 273 20.62 -2.36 2.42
N GLY A 274 21.58 -1.62 1.87
CA GLY A 274 22.01 -1.80 0.48
C GLY A 274 20.99 -1.34 -0.57
N TYR A 275 20.07 -0.43 -0.24
CA TYR A 275 19.11 0.08 -1.21
C TYR A 275 19.79 1.05 -2.20
N GLU A 276 19.91 0.59 -3.43
CA GLU A 276 20.32 1.40 -4.58
C GLU A 276 19.15 1.55 -5.54
N HIS A 277 19.06 2.69 -6.22
CA HIS A 277 17.96 2.99 -7.14
C HIS A 277 18.42 3.90 -8.28
N MET A 278 17.70 3.88 -9.40
CA MET A 278 18.04 4.65 -10.61
C MET A 278 17.52 6.11 -10.58
N GLY A 279 17.22 6.63 -9.37
CA GLY A 279 16.78 8.00 -9.17
C GLY A 279 15.25 8.14 -9.19
N LYS A 280 14.78 9.35 -8.87
CA LYS A 280 13.37 9.70 -8.77
C LYS A 280 12.73 9.76 -10.16
N ILE A 281 11.49 9.27 -10.26
CA ILE A 281 10.51 9.62 -11.31
C ILE A 281 9.28 10.11 -10.56
N SER A 282 8.82 11.32 -10.91
CA SER A 282 7.62 11.90 -10.32
C SER A 282 6.42 11.62 -11.23
N PHE A 283 5.34 11.14 -10.62
CA PHE A 283 4.07 10.92 -11.30
C PHE A 283 3.02 11.90 -10.76
N PRO A 284 2.20 12.51 -11.62
CA PRO A 284 1.07 13.32 -11.18
C PRO A 284 0.05 12.43 -10.45
N LEU A 285 -0.53 12.96 -9.38
CA LEU A 285 -1.63 12.34 -8.65
C LEU A 285 -2.95 12.81 -9.24
N ALA A 286 -3.84 11.89 -9.59
CA ALA A 286 -5.24 12.17 -9.92
C ALA A 286 -6.10 12.10 -8.66
N GLN A 287 -7.00 13.09 -8.50
CA GLN A 287 -7.87 13.23 -7.31
C GLN A 287 -9.33 12.92 -7.68
#